data_a1cd8b3deb2b6669d43c809f7078c0ca
#
_entry.id   a1cd8b3deb2b6669d43c809f7078c0ca
#
_cell.length_a   1.000
_cell.length_b   1.000
_cell.length_c   1.000
_cell.angle_alpha   90.00
_cell.angle_beta   90.00
_cell.angle_gamma   90.00
#
_symmetry.space_group_name_H-M   'P 1'
#
loop_
_entity.id
_entity.type
_entity.pdbx_description
1 polymer ?
#
loop_
_entity_poly.entity_id
_entity_poly.type
_entity_poly.pdbx_seq_one_letter_code
_entity_poly.pdbx_strand_id
1 'polypeptide(L)'
;MATKSKYKDLSYRDFLIPKKNGKPRRISAPSKELLQYQHNLMKVLYAYHANQESVLNCKNIQHGFIPNRNCVTAATQHIGYKHTIIMDLSNFFDSVNTSFFPKTITRYSHLFHEEGHCAQGFASSPILSAIASLPMIKDIKQSLNELHKTFIISQDNLEPVDDYKSFAFTVYADDIQISTNCRPLIKHIINSVTHIAESHKFSINRNKTRVRNTINGYRRILGINVGSDHIRATRKTMRKIRAADHQGNFHSKGGLTTWSLCKFPTKFRL
;
A
#
# COMPACT_ATOMS: atom_id res chain seq x y z
N MET A 1 -1.18 37.87 -19.23
CA MET A 1 -2.01 37.14 -20.20
C MET A 1 -2.46 35.85 -19.60
N ALA A 2 -3.75 35.69 -19.30
CA ALA A 2 -4.31 34.44 -18.77
C ALA A 2 -4.30 33.42 -19.92
N THR A 3 -3.46 32.40 -19.81
CA THR A 3 -3.49 31.24 -20.71
C THR A 3 -4.87 30.59 -20.59
N LYS A 4 -5.70 30.65 -21.64
CA LYS A 4 -6.97 29.94 -21.72
C LYS A 4 -6.71 28.47 -21.35
N SER A 5 -7.36 27.98 -20.30
CA SER A 5 -7.27 26.58 -19.91
C SER A 5 -7.59 25.69 -21.13
N LYS A 6 -6.73 24.73 -21.42
CA LYS A 6 -6.91 23.73 -22.48
C LYS A 6 -8.15 22.85 -22.22
N TYR A 7 -8.62 22.80 -20.97
CA TYR A 7 -9.70 21.96 -20.52
C TYR A 7 -10.95 22.79 -20.29
N LYS A 8 -12.09 22.35 -20.84
CA LYS A 8 -13.39 23.04 -20.76
C LYS A 8 -14.24 22.58 -19.58
N ASP A 9 -14.15 21.28 -19.23
CA ASP A 9 -14.95 20.67 -18.16
C ASP A 9 -14.04 19.89 -17.18
N LEU A 10 -13.72 20.49 -16.05
CA LEU A 10 -12.96 19.87 -14.95
C LEU A 10 -13.89 19.46 -13.80
N SER A 11 -15.12 19.05 -14.11
CA SER A 11 -16.12 18.59 -13.14
C SER A 11 -15.96 17.13 -12.77
N TYR A 12 -16.65 16.71 -11.72
CA TYR A 12 -16.85 15.32 -11.32
C TYR A 12 -18.25 15.15 -10.73
N ARG A 13 -18.68 13.89 -10.60
CA ARG A 13 -19.97 13.54 -9.99
C ARG A 13 -19.75 12.59 -8.82
N ASP A 14 -20.28 12.96 -7.67
CA ASP A 14 -20.29 12.12 -6.48
C ASP A 14 -21.48 11.16 -6.47
N PHE A 15 -21.23 9.94 -6.03
CA PHE A 15 -22.28 8.95 -5.74
C PHE A 15 -21.81 7.98 -4.65
N LEU A 16 -22.76 7.30 -4.04
CA LEU A 16 -22.52 6.35 -2.97
C LEU A 16 -22.63 4.93 -3.49
N ILE A 17 -21.67 4.07 -3.09
CA ILE A 17 -21.74 2.63 -3.31
C ILE A 17 -21.68 1.90 -1.95
N PRO A 18 -22.42 0.78 -1.76
CA PRO A 18 -22.37 0.03 -0.51
C PRO A 18 -21.03 -0.69 -0.35
N LYS A 19 -20.42 -0.57 0.84
CA LYS A 19 -19.31 -1.46 1.26
C LYS A 19 -19.87 -2.81 1.66
N LYS A 20 -19.04 -3.86 1.76
CA LYS A 20 -19.45 -5.20 2.22
C LYS A 20 -20.11 -5.22 3.62
N ASN A 21 -19.83 -4.25 4.46
CA ASN A 21 -20.42 -4.08 5.79
C ASN A 21 -21.66 -3.16 5.79
N GLY A 22 -22.23 -2.86 4.64
CA GLY A 22 -23.41 -2.00 4.47
C GLY A 22 -23.16 -0.48 4.56
N LYS A 23 -22.00 -0.03 5.06
CA LYS A 23 -21.69 1.40 5.13
C LYS A 23 -21.49 1.99 3.72
N PRO A 24 -21.91 3.21 3.46
CA PRO A 24 -21.69 3.85 2.15
C PRO A 24 -20.21 4.16 1.93
N ARG A 25 -19.80 4.15 0.65
CA ARG A 25 -18.52 4.65 0.16
C ARG A 25 -18.82 5.71 -0.88
N ARG A 26 -18.32 6.93 -0.68
CA ARG A 26 -18.39 8.01 -1.65
C ARG A 26 -17.37 7.76 -2.76
N ILE A 27 -17.82 7.87 -3.99
CA ILE A 27 -16.96 7.79 -5.18
C ILE A 27 -17.17 9.08 -5.98
N SER A 28 -16.08 9.71 -6.34
CA SER A 28 -16.08 10.90 -7.19
C SER A 28 -15.63 10.50 -8.59
N ALA A 29 -16.58 10.41 -9.52
CA ALA A 29 -16.31 10.05 -10.92
C ALA A 29 -15.93 11.32 -11.70
N PRO A 30 -14.65 11.46 -12.15
CA PRO A 30 -14.21 12.62 -12.90
C PRO A 30 -14.81 12.64 -14.30
N SER A 31 -15.02 13.85 -14.87
CA SER A 31 -15.26 14.02 -16.30
C SER A 31 -14.06 13.50 -17.11
N LYS A 32 -14.27 13.28 -18.40
CA LYS A 32 -13.18 12.86 -19.29
C LYS A 32 -12.04 13.87 -19.33
N GLU A 33 -12.35 15.15 -19.27
CA GLU A 33 -11.37 16.23 -19.29
C GLU A 33 -10.62 16.31 -17.96
N LEU A 34 -11.29 16.17 -16.82
CA LEU A 34 -10.63 16.11 -15.52
C LEU A 34 -9.70 14.89 -15.42
N LEU A 35 -10.17 13.73 -15.88
CA LEU A 35 -9.36 12.52 -15.92
C LEU A 35 -8.07 12.72 -16.75
N GLN A 36 -8.21 13.31 -17.95
CA GLN A 36 -7.07 13.62 -18.82
C GLN A 36 -6.12 14.64 -18.17
N TYR A 37 -6.65 15.66 -17.51
CA TYR A 37 -5.87 16.64 -16.75
C TYR A 37 -5.02 15.95 -15.68
N GLN A 38 -5.65 15.09 -14.86
CA GLN A 38 -4.96 14.33 -13.82
C GLN A 38 -3.88 13.42 -14.41
N HIS A 39 -4.18 12.68 -15.48
CA HIS A 39 -3.21 11.82 -16.17
C HIS A 39 -1.98 12.58 -16.68
N ASN A 40 -2.14 13.79 -17.18
CA ASN A 40 -1.02 14.59 -17.66
C ASN A 40 -0.03 14.99 -16.55
N LEU A 41 -0.50 15.03 -15.28
CA LEU A 41 0.34 15.32 -14.12
C LEU A 41 0.97 14.08 -13.48
N MET A 42 0.50 12.87 -13.84
CA MET A 42 0.96 11.63 -13.21
C MET A 42 2.48 11.42 -13.29
N LYS A 43 3.11 11.73 -14.45
CA LYS A 43 4.56 11.59 -14.60
C LYS A 43 5.33 12.44 -13.59
N VAL A 44 4.89 13.68 -13.39
CA VAL A 44 5.51 14.61 -12.43
C VAL A 44 5.31 14.10 -10.99
N LEU A 45 4.10 13.63 -10.66
CA LEU A 45 3.81 13.07 -9.33
C LEU A 45 4.62 11.82 -9.05
N TYR A 46 4.77 10.90 -10.01
CA TYR A 46 5.63 9.72 -9.84
C TYR A 46 7.11 10.07 -9.70
N ALA A 47 7.60 11.05 -10.48
CA ALA A 47 8.98 11.54 -10.34
C ALA A 47 9.20 12.18 -8.96
N TYR A 48 8.24 12.99 -8.48
CA TYR A 48 8.28 13.56 -7.15
C TYR A 48 8.29 12.48 -6.07
N HIS A 49 7.41 11.48 -6.16
CA HIS A 49 7.39 10.34 -5.23
C HIS A 49 8.74 9.61 -5.19
N ALA A 50 9.31 9.27 -6.35
CA ALA A 50 10.58 8.56 -6.43
C ALA A 50 11.74 9.34 -5.80
N ASN A 51 11.74 10.67 -5.99
CA ASN A 51 12.70 11.56 -5.33
C ASN A 51 12.52 11.55 -3.81
N GLN A 52 11.28 11.72 -3.30
CA GLN A 52 10.98 11.71 -1.86
C GLN A 52 11.31 10.35 -1.23
N GLU A 53 10.96 9.24 -1.90
CA GLU A 53 11.30 7.89 -1.46
C GLU A 53 12.82 7.69 -1.29
N SER A 54 13.61 8.31 -2.19
CA SER A 54 15.07 8.31 -2.09
C SER A 54 15.59 9.18 -0.94
N VAL A 55 15.11 10.43 -0.85
CA VAL A 55 15.51 11.38 0.20
C VAL A 55 15.20 10.85 1.60
N LEU A 56 14.02 10.23 1.77
CA LEU A 56 13.57 9.65 3.04
C LEU A 56 14.13 8.24 3.30
N ASN A 57 14.96 7.71 2.40
CA ASN A 57 15.53 6.36 2.50
C ASN A 57 14.46 5.26 2.71
N CYS A 58 13.35 5.36 1.96
CA CYS A 58 12.20 4.43 2.05
C CYS A 58 12.05 3.53 0.82
N LYS A 59 13.09 3.38 0.00
CA LYS A 59 13.06 2.56 -1.23
C LYS A 59 12.56 1.15 -0.94
N ASN A 60 11.73 0.65 -1.86
CA ASN A 60 11.18 -0.71 -1.84
C ASN A 60 10.24 -1.03 -0.66
N ILE A 61 9.68 -0.04 0.03
CA ILE A 61 8.68 -0.27 1.08
C ILE A 61 7.27 -0.15 0.51
N GLN A 62 6.97 0.91 -0.26
CA GLN A 62 5.65 1.06 -0.90
C GLN A 62 5.55 0.20 -2.17
N HIS A 63 4.47 -0.56 -2.27
CA HIS A 63 4.19 -1.43 -3.42
C HIS A 63 2.84 -1.15 -4.07
N GLY A 64 1.90 -0.54 -3.36
CA GLY A 64 0.62 -0.10 -3.91
C GLY A 64 0.79 1.20 -4.70
N PHE A 65 0.17 1.27 -5.88
CA PHE A 65 0.12 2.45 -6.74
C PHE A 65 1.46 2.92 -7.34
N ILE A 66 2.52 2.15 -7.18
CA ILE A 66 3.85 2.49 -7.66
C ILE A 66 4.18 1.66 -8.92
N PRO A 67 4.68 2.30 -9.99
CA PRO A 67 5.08 1.60 -11.21
C PRO A 67 6.08 0.47 -10.93
N ASN A 68 5.93 -0.64 -11.64
CA ASN A 68 6.77 -1.84 -11.54
C ASN A 68 6.71 -2.55 -10.17
N ARG A 69 5.76 -2.18 -9.29
CA ARG A 69 5.50 -2.84 -8.02
C ARG A 69 4.07 -3.37 -7.97
N ASN A 70 3.87 -4.46 -7.25
CA ASN A 70 2.55 -5.08 -7.06
C ASN A 70 2.54 -5.90 -5.75
N CYS A 71 1.43 -6.60 -5.50
CA CYS A 71 1.29 -7.47 -4.34
C CYS A 71 2.28 -8.64 -4.32
N VAL A 72 2.78 -9.09 -5.49
CA VAL A 72 3.83 -10.13 -5.57
C VAL A 72 5.15 -9.58 -5.07
N THR A 73 5.56 -8.38 -5.55
CA THR A 73 6.80 -7.75 -5.11
C THR A 73 6.79 -7.39 -3.62
N ALA A 74 5.61 -7.06 -3.06
CA ALA A 74 5.45 -6.88 -1.62
C ALA A 74 5.57 -8.21 -0.87
N ALA A 75 4.78 -9.21 -1.25
CA ALA A 75 4.71 -10.50 -0.57
C ALA A 75 6.06 -11.25 -0.54
N THR A 76 6.85 -11.13 -1.61
CA THR A 76 8.17 -11.77 -1.72
C THR A 76 9.14 -11.29 -0.63
N GLN A 77 9.04 -10.04 -0.18
CA GLN A 77 9.90 -9.52 0.88
C GLN A 77 9.68 -10.20 2.23
N HIS A 78 8.53 -10.84 2.42
CA HIS A 78 8.14 -11.50 3.66
C HIS A 78 8.47 -13.01 3.69
N ILE A 79 9.19 -13.55 2.70
CA ILE A 79 9.65 -14.94 2.69
C ILE A 79 10.63 -15.16 3.85
N GLY A 80 10.54 -16.32 4.52
CA GLY A 80 11.45 -16.74 5.57
C GLY A 80 11.10 -16.27 6.99
N TYR A 81 10.13 -15.39 7.15
CA TYR A 81 9.71 -14.93 8.48
C TYR A 81 8.64 -15.84 9.10
N LYS A 82 8.62 -15.93 10.44
CA LYS A 82 7.66 -16.75 11.21
C LYS A 82 6.35 -16.02 11.47
N HIS A 83 6.38 -14.72 11.69
CA HIS A 83 5.21 -13.90 12.03
C HIS A 83 5.02 -12.75 11.05
N THR A 84 3.77 -12.39 10.75
CA THR A 84 3.43 -11.18 9.98
C THR A 84 2.29 -10.45 10.67
N ILE A 85 2.51 -9.19 10.95
CA ILE A 85 1.53 -8.24 11.42
C ILE A 85 0.94 -7.56 10.19
N ILE A 86 -0.39 -7.54 10.09
CA ILE A 86 -1.13 -6.87 9.01
C ILE A 86 -2.01 -5.83 9.69
N MET A 87 -1.85 -4.57 9.29
CA MET A 87 -2.60 -3.42 9.81
C MET A 87 -3.19 -2.64 8.63
N ASP A 88 -4.36 -2.04 8.84
CA ASP A 88 -5.13 -1.34 7.79
C ASP A 88 -5.36 0.11 8.23
N LEU A 89 -5.10 1.07 7.35
CA LEU A 89 -5.40 2.48 7.60
C LEU A 89 -6.89 2.76 7.34
N SER A 90 -7.56 3.37 8.31
CA SER A 90 -8.97 3.74 8.19
C SER A 90 -9.15 4.94 7.27
N ASN A 91 -10.12 4.88 6.35
CA ASN A 91 -10.49 5.98 5.46
C ASN A 91 -9.29 6.64 4.75
N PHE A 92 -8.35 5.81 4.29
CA PHE A 92 -7.02 6.23 3.84
C PHE A 92 -7.04 7.42 2.87
N PHE A 93 -7.85 7.38 1.79
CA PHE A 93 -7.92 8.48 0.82
C PHE A 93 -8.51 9.75 1.45
N ASP A 94 -9.59 9.62 2.21
CA ASP A 94 -10.29 10.75 2.83
C ASP A 94 -9.41 11.41 3.93
N SER A 95 -8.47 10.67 4.52
CA SER A 95 -7.51 11.19 5.50
C SER A 95 -6.43 12.06 4.86
N VAL A 96 -6.14 11.88 3.57
CA VAL A 96 -5.09 12.61 2.86
C VAL A 96 -5.69 13.90 2.27
N ASN A 97 -5.25 15.04 2.77
CA ASN A 97 -5.71 16.34 2.32
C ASN A 97 -4.55 17.24 1.87
N THR A 98 -4.85 18.43 1.39
CA THR A 98 -3.88 19.38 0.87
C THR A 98 -2.77 19.77 1.85
N SER A 99 -2.99 19.66 3.18
CA SER A 99 -1.95 19.99 4.19
C SER A 99 -0.75 19.03 4.18
N PHE A 100 -0.86 17.88 3.55
CA PHE A 100 0.24 16.92 3.38
C PHE A 100 1.24 17.33 2.29
N PHE A 101 0.94 18.35 1.48
CA PHE A 101 1.69 18.65 0.27
C PHE A 101 2.23 20.07 0.24
N PRO A 102 3.38 20.29 -0.42
CA PRO A 102 3.90 21.64 -0.66
C PRO A 102 3.03 22.39 -1.69
N LYS A 103 3.16 23.73 -1.70
CA LYS A 103 2.47 24.60 -2.68
C LYS A 103 2.71 24.22 -4.14
N THR A 104 3.84 23.60 -4.46
CA THR A 104 4.17 23.10 -5.80
C THR A 104 3.21 22.02 -6.30
N ILE A 105 2.57 21.28 -5.41
CA ILE A 105 1.52 20.28 -5.71
C ILE A 105 0.13 20.90 -5.51
N THR A 106 -0.13 21.57 -4.38
CA THR A 106 -1.47 22.08 -4.06
C THR A 106 -1.97 23.19 -4.98
N ARG A 107 -1.07 23.85 -5.73
CA ARG A 107 -1.46 24.79 -6.81
C ARG A 107 -2.30 24.15 -7.91
N TYR A 108 -2.26 22.82 -8.05
CA TYR A 108 -3.09 22.06 -8.99
C TYR A 108 -4.36 21.57 -8.26
N SER A 109 -5.30 22.47 -7.96
CA SER A 109 -6.50 22.20 -7.16
C SER A 109 -7.32 21.00 -7.67
N HIS A 110 -7.40 20.82 -8.99
CA HIS A 110 -8.14 19.71 -9.60
C HIS A 110 -7.47 18.31 -9.45
N LEU A 111 -6.38 18.21 -8.72
CA LEU A 111 -5.85 16.93 -8.23
C LEU A 111 -6.62 16.42 -7.01
N PHE A 112 -7.35 17.30 -6.31
CA PHE A 112 -8.05 17.05 -5.07
C PHE A 112 -9.55 17.24 -5.27
N HIS A 113 -10.35 16.67 -4.37
CA HIS A 113 -11.74 17.01 -4.21
C HIS A 113 -11.89 18.50 -3.79
N GLU A 114 -13.03 19.14 -4.06
CA GLU A 114 -13.27 20.53 -3.64
C GLU A 114 -13.13 20.76 -2.15
N GLU A 115 -13.44 19.74 -1.33
CA GLU A 115 -13.22 19.73 0.12
C GLU A 115 -11.73 19.58 0.52
N GLY A 116 -10.81 19.54 -0.45
CA GLY A 116 -9.36 19.51 -0.25
C GLY A 116 -8.76 18.16 0.10
N HIS A 117 -9.48 17.05 -0.03
CA HIS A 117 -8.97 15.69 0.23
C HIS A 117 -8.77 14.88 -1.06
N CYS A 118 -8.09 13.74 -0.96
CA CYS A 118 -7.96 12.77 -2.05
C CYS A 118 -9.29 12.02 -2.24
N ALA A 119 -9.93 12.19 -3.40
CA ALA A 119 -11.19 11.54 -3.69
C ALA A 119 -11.03 10.09 -4.17
N GLN A 120 -11.87 9.19 -3.69
CA GLN A 120 -11.94 7.84 -4.26
C GLN A 120 -12.58 7.90 -5.66
N GLY A 121 -11.78 7.59 -6.69
CA GLY A 121 -12.19 7.66 -8.10
C GLY A 121 -11.35 8.62 -8.92
N PHE A 122 -10.63 9.57 -8.32
CA PHE A 122 -9.67 10.40 -9.03
C PHE A 122 -8.41 9.61 -9.41
N ALA A 123 -7.89 9.82 -10.61
CA ALA A 123 -6.66 9.17 -11.06
C ALA A 123 -5.43 9.62 -10.25
N SER A 124 -5.43 10.84 -9.71
CA SER A 124 -4.36 11.38 -8.88
C SER A 124 -4.31 10.83 -7.47
N SER A 125 -5.45 10.43 -6.88
CA SER A 125 -5.53 10.04 -5.48
C SER A 125 -4.60 8.88 -5.08
N PRO A 126 -4.40 7.83 -5.89
CA PRO A 126 -3.47 6.76 -5.56
C PRO A 126 -2.04 7.23 -5.34
N ILE A 127 -1.48 8.02 -6.27
CA ILE A 127 -0.10 8.49 -6.13
C ILE A 127 0.04 9.59 -5.06
N LEU A 128 -0.96 10.47 -4.91
CA LEU A 128 -0.96 11.46 -3.84
C LEU A 128 -0.97 10.79 -2.46
N SER A 129 -1.81 9.79 -2.26
CA SER A 129 -1.82 9.06 -0.98
C SER A 129 -0.52 8.31 -0.71
N ALA A 130 0.15 7.80 -1.76
CA ALA A 130 1.48 7.22 -1.63
C ALA A 130 2.52 8.28 -1.21
N ILE A 131 2.51 9.47 -1.81
CA ILE A 131 3.40 10.58 -1.42
C ILE A 131 3.15 11.00 0.04
N ALA A 132 1.88 11.21 0.41
CA ALA A 132 1.49 11.67 1.75
C ALA A 132 1.93 10.71 2.88
N SER A 133 1.96 9.41 2.60
CA SER A 133 2.33 8.40 3.61
C SER A 133 3.85 8.18 3.74
N LEU A 134 4.70 8.73 2.88
CA LEU A 134 6.16 8.55 2.96
C LEU A 134 6.79 9.00 4.29
N PRO A 135 6.44 10.15 4.89
CA PRO A 135 7.00 10.54 6.19
C PRO A 135 6.64 9.53 7.30
N MET A 136 5.39 9.08 7.36
CA MET A 136 4.95 8.03 8.28
C MET A 136 5.75 6.73 8.07
N ILE A 137 5.96 6.32 6.83
CA ILE A 137 6.73 5.11 6.48
C ILE A 137 8.18 5.23 6.95
N LYS A 138 8.80 6.39 6.77
CA LYS A 138 10.16 6.66 7.29
C LYS A 138 10.23 6.45 8.79
N ASP A 139 9.30 7.05 9.54
CA ASP A 139 9.32 6.99 11.00
C ASP A 139 9.00 5.57 11.50
N ILE A 140 8.09 4.84 10.85
CA ILE A 140 7.85 3.42 11.14
C ILE A 140 9.14 2.61 10.89
N LYS A 141 9.83 2.79 9.76
CA LYS A 141 11.09 2.10 9.47
C LYS A 141 12.14 2.36 10.54
N GLN A 142 12.29 3.63 10.97
CA GLN A 142 13.22 4.01 12.00
C GLN A 142 12.88 3.33 13.34
N SER A 143 11.62 3.39 13.77
CA SER A 143 11.16 2.74 15.00
C SER A 143 11.36 1.22 14.99
N LEU A 144 11.12 0.55 13.84
CA LEU A 144 11.37 -0.89 13.70
C LEU A 144 12.87 -1.21 13.88
N ASN A 145 13.77 -0.38 13.34
CA ASN A 145 15.22 -0.54 13.52
C ASN A 145 15.61 -0.38 14.99
N GLU A 146 15.05 0.61 15.68
CA GLU A 146 15.32 0.88 17.10
C GLU A 146 14.83 -0.25 18.00
N LEU A 147 13.58 -0.69 17.81
CA LEU A 147 13.00 -1.82 18.55
C LEU A 147 13.84 -3.08 18.39
N HIS A 148 14.32 -3.36 17.19
CA HIS A 148 15.13 -4.54 16.95
C HIS A 148 16.50 -4.44 17.60
N LYS A 149 17.18 -3.29 17.50
CA LYS A 149 18.47 -3.05 18.17
C LYS A 149 18.36 -3.20 19.68
N THR A 150 17.36 -2.57 20.28
CA THR A 150 17.14 -2.65 21.73
C THR A 150 16.88 -4.09 22.18
N PHE A 151 16.11 -4.85 21.38
CA PHE A 151 15.82 -6.25 21.70
C PHE A 151 17.07 -7.14 21.63
N ILE A 152 17.94 -6.96 20.61
CA ILE A 152 19.20 -7.73 20.51
C ILE A 152 20.11 -7.42 21.71
N ILE A 153 20.27 -6.14 22.07
CA ILE A 153 21.13 -5.73 23.20
C ILE A 153 20.62 -6.32 24.54
N SER A 154 19.30 -6.46 24.71
CA SER A 154 18.72 -7.04 25.93
C SER A 154 18.89 -8.57 26.05
N GLN A 155 19.36 -9.23 25.00
CA GLN A 155 19.59 -10.68 24.97
C GLN A 155 21.10 -10.97 25.05
N ASP A 156 21.70 -10.71 26.20
CA ASP A 156 23.17 -10.74 26.50
C ASP A 156 23.94 -12.01 26.08
N ASN A 157 23.34 -13.00 25.40
CA ASN A 157 23.94 -14.30 25.09
C ASN A 157 23.73 -14.78 23.64
N LEU A 158 23.29 -13.95 22.70
CA LEU A 158 23.20 -14.38 21.32
C LEU A 158 24.35 -13.77 20.50
N GLU A 159 25.27 -14.65 20.06
CA GLU A 159 26.21 -14.33 18.98
C GLU A 159 25.47 -13.56 17.87
N PRO A 160 26.04 -12.48 17.32
CA PRO A 160 25.45 -11.78 16.19
C PRO A 160 25.39 -12.74 15.01
N VAL A 161 24.22 -13.34 14.77
CA VAL A 161 23.98 -14.16 13.60
C VAL A 161 23.86 -13.22 12.42
N ASP A 162 24.92 -13.13 11.63
CA ASP A 162 25.08 -12.22 10.48
C ASP A 162 23.98 -12.32 9.41
N ASP A 163 23.09 -13.31 9.48
CA ASP A 163 22.03 -13.59 8.50
C ASP A 163 20.60 -13.32 9.04
N TYR A 164 20.47 -12.67 10.19
CA TYR A 164 19.16 -12.36 10.78
C TYR A 164 18.57 -11.11 10.14
N LYS A 165 17.81 -11.28 9.05
CA LYS A 165 16.90 -10.24 8.56
C LYS A 165 16.00 -9.82 9.71
N SER A 166 16.22 -8.63 10.26
CA SER A 166 15.54 -8.14 11.47
C SER A 166 14.03 -8.09 11.30
N PHE A 167 13.57 -7.57 10.18
CA PHE A 167 12.15 -7.50 9.81
C PHE A 167 12.01 -7.29 8.29
N ALA A 168 10.82 -7.59 7.75
CA ALA A 168 10.36 -7.10 6.46
C ALA A 168 9.22 -6.12 6.68
N PHE A 169 9.26 -4.99 5.99
CA PHE A 169 8.25 -3.95 6.07
C PHE A 169 7.83 -3.53 4.66
N THR A 170 6.54 -3.69 4.36
CA THR A 170 5.94 -3.23 3.10
C THR A 170 4.61 -2.54 3.36
N VAL A 171 4.25 -1.63 2.44
CA VAL A 171 2.99 -0.91 2.43
C VAL A 171 2.34 -1.08 1.06
N TYR A 172 1.08 -1.48 1.04
CA TYR A 172 0.30 -1.61 -0.17
C TYR A 172 -1.00 -0.83 -0.02
N ALA A 173 -1.03 0.39 -0.55
CA ALA A 173 -2.13 1.34 -0.32
C ALA A 173 -2.33 1.60 1.19
N ASP A 174 -3.50 1.20 1.72
CA ASP A 174 -3.89 1.28 3.12
C ASP A 174 -3.42 0.10 3.98
N ASP A 175 -2.89 -0.96 3.37
CA ASP A 175 -2.40 -2.14 4.07
C ASP A 175 -0.92 -2.01 4.44
N ILE A 176 -0.60 -2.09 5.73
CA ILE A 176 0.76 -2.15 6.29
C ILE A 176 1.07 -3.59 6.66
N GLN A 177 2.21 -4.14 6.17
CA GLN A 177 2.66 -5.49 6.50
C GLN A 177 4.06 -5.43 7.12
N ILE A 178 4.21 -6.04 8.30
CA ILE A 178 5.51 -6.15 8.98
C ILE A 178 5.72 -7.60 9.39
N SER A 179 6.81 -8.20 8.94
CA SER A 179 7.19 -9.57 9.33
C SER A 179 8.42 -9.56 10.20
N THR A 180 8.43 -10.44 11.22
CA THR A 180 9.53 -10.64 12.15
C THR A 180 9.62 -12.10 12.59
N ASN A 181 10.80 -12.54 13.00
CA ASN A 181 11.02 -13.81 13.67
C ASN A 181 10.90 -13.69 15.20
N CYS A 182 10.87 -12.46 15.72
CA CYS A 182 10.81 -12.17 17.14
C CYS A 182 9.38 -11.98 17.62
N ARG A 183 8.79 -13.02 18.25
CA ARG A 183 7.42 -12.98 18.78
C ARG A 183 7.21 -11.92 19.88
N PRO A 184 8.11 -11.72 20.84
CA PRO A 184 7.96 -10.69 21.87
C PRO A 184 7.78 -9.27 21.32
N LEU A 185 8.42 -8.92 20.19
CA LEU A 185 8.31 -7.59 19.57
C LEU A 185 6.95 -7.27 18.97
N ILE A 186 6.09 -8.26 18.71
CA ILE A 186 4.82 -8.07 17.98
C ILE A 186 3.95 -6.98 18.62
N LYS A 187 3.78 -7.01 19.95
CA LYS A 187 2.96 -6.02 20.67
C LYS A 187 3.59 -4.62 20.61
N HIS A 188 4.90 -4.53 20.77
CA HIS A 188 5.64 -3.27 20.68
C HIS A 188 5.55 -2.66 19.28
N ILE A 189 5.70 -3.47 18.23
CA ILE A 189 5.54 -3.06 16.83
C ILE A 189 4.13 -2.50 16.59
N ILE A 190 3.07 -3.21 17.00
CA ILE A 190 1.69 -2.76 16.82
C ILE A 190 1.46 -1.41 17.51
N ASN A 191 1.92 -1.25 18.75
CA ASN A 191 1.75 -0.02 19.50
C ASN A 191 2.52 1.15 18.86
N SER A 192 3.78 0.93 18.50
CA SER A 192 4.61 1.94 17.86
C SER A 192 4.03 2.39 16.50
N VAL A 193 3.66 1.44 15.64
CA VAL A 193 3.03 1.76 14.33
C VAL A 193 1.73 2.52 14.52
N THR A 194 0.91 2.16 15.50
CA THR A 194 -0.34 2.87 15.79
C THR A 194 -0.06 4.31 16.21
N HIS A 195 0.86 4.53 17.14
CA HIS A 195 1.22 5.86 17.61
C HIS A 195 1.80 6.73 16.48
N ILE A 196 2.72 6.17 15.67
CA ILE A 196 3.30 6.88 14.52
C ILE A 196 2.23 7.22 13.49
N ALA A 197 1.31 6.30 13.18
CA ALA A 197 0.23 6.60 12.24
C ALA A 197 -0.64 7.78 12.75
N GLU A 198 -0.99 7.78 14.03
CA GLU A 198 -1.77 8.86 14.66
C GLU A 198 -1.03 10.20 14.63
N SER A 199 0.29 10.24 14.89
CA SER A 199 1.10 11.46 14.80
C SER A 199 1.16 12.04 13.39
N HIS A 200 1.02 11.19 12.36
CA HIS A 200 0.93 11.57 10.95
C HIS A 200 -0.52 11.73 10.46
N LYS A 201 -1.50 11.88 11.35
CA LYS A 201 -2.93 12.08 11.04
C LYS A 201 -3.60 10.91 10.30
N PHE A 202 -3.03 9.71 10.40
CA PHE A 202 -3.67 8.48 9.97
C PHE A 202 -4.19 7.69 11.16
N SER A 203 -5.22 6.87 10.94
CA SER A 203 -5.81 6.03 11.98
C SER A 203 -5.73 4.57 11.62
N ILE A 204 -5.25 3.73 12.54
CA ILE A 204 -5.23 2.27 12.35
C ILE A 204 -6.61 1.66 12.64
N ASN A 205 -7.08 0.82 11.74
CA ASN A 205 -8.26 0.01 11.97
C ASN A 205 -7.93 -1.18 12.85
N ARG A 206 -8.11 -1.02 14.18
CA ARG A 206 -7.81 -2.07 15.16
C ARG A 206 -8.57 -3.37 14.91
N ASN A 207 -9.81 -3.29 14.42
CA ASN A 207 -10.65 -4.46 14.13
C ASN A 207 -10.13 -5.29 12.93
N LYS A 208 -9.34 -4.68 12.06
CA LYS A 208 -8.70 -5.35 10.91
C LYS A 208 -7.25 -5.75 11.18
N THR A 209 -6.65 -5.29 12.29
CA THR A 209 -5.29 -5.69 12.67
C THR A 209 -5.23 -7.19 12.93
N ARG A 210 -4.30 -7.89 12.30
CA ARG A 210 -4.15 -9.36 12.36
C ARG A 210 -2.68 -9.73 12.48
N VAL A 211 -2.41 -10.75 13.29
CA VAL A 211 -1.11 -11.42 13.33
C VAL A 211 -1.26 -12.79 12.67
N ARG A 212 -0.41 -13.08 11.71
CA ARG A 212 -0.32 -14.37 11.02
C ARG A 212 1.00 -15.04 11.38
N ASN A 213 0.99 -16.35 11.50
CA ASN A 213 2.18 -17.15 11.79
C ASN A 213 2.29 -18.33 10.82
N THR A 214 3.42 -19.03 10.85
CA THR A 214 3.71 -20.19 9.99
C THR A 214 3.25 -21.53 10.57
N ILE A 215 2.58 -21.59 11.73
CA ILE A 215 2.14 -22.83 12.36
C ILE A 215 1.34 -23.71 11.39
N ASN A 216 0.52 -23.08 10.53
CA ASN A 216 -0.25 -23.76 9.50
C ASN A 216 0.41 -23.70 8.10
N GLY A 217 1.73 -23.53 8.03
CA GLY A 217 2.54 -23.56 6.82
C GLY A 217 2.68 -22.21 6.12
N TYR A 218 1.59 -21.53 5.78
CA TYR A 218 1.66 -20.28 5.01
C TYR A 218 0.96 -19.11 5.70
N ARG A 219 1.59 -17.95 5.64
CA ARG A 219 0.96 -16.67 6.00
C ARG A 219 0.33 -16.07 4.75
N ARG A 220 -0.87 -15.55 4.87
CA ARG A 220 -1.55 -14.88 3.76
C ARG A 220 -1.30 -13.38 3.82
N ILE A 221 -0.59 -12.86 2.81
CA ILE A 221 -0.23 -11.45 2.64
C ILE A 221 -0.77 -11.00 1.29
N LEU A 222 -1.58 -9.93 1.24
CA LEU A 222 -2.14 -9.33 0.02
C LEU A 222 -2.77 -10.37 -0.95
N GLY A 223 -3.40 -11.40 -0.42
CA GLY A 223 -4.01 -12.45 -1.23
C GLY A 223 -3.06 -13.53 -1.73
N ILE A 224 -1.80 -13.52 -1.32
CA ILE A 224 -0.74 -14.47 -1.67
C ILE A 224 -0.38 -15.28 -0.43
N ASN A 225 -0.12 -16.56 -0.58
CA ASN A 225 0.43 -17.42 0.45
C ASN A 225 1.96 -17.29 0.45
N VAL A 226 2.52 -16.89 1.60
CA VAL A 226 3.96 -16.70 1.80
C VAL A 226 4.47 -17.79 2.74
N GLY A 227 5.40 -18.59 2.27
CA GLY A 227 6.06 -19.67 3.01
C GLY A 227 7.42 -19.28 3.59
N SER A 228 8.20 -20.28 3.92
CA SER A 228 9.59 -20.13 4.39
C SER A 228 10.56 -19.80 3.27
N ASP A 229 10.30 -20.27 2.06
CA ASP A 229 11.22 -20.27 0.92
C ASP A 229 10.56 -19.75 -0.39
N HIS A 230 9.23 -19.74 -0.47
CA HIS A 230 8.52 -19.33 -1.68
C HIS A 230 7.17 -18.69 -1.41
N ILE A 231 6.58 -18.12 -2.46
CA ILE A 231 5.21 -17.63 -2.49
C ILE A 231 4.37 -18.43 -3.48
N ARG A 232 3.05 -18.49 -3.23
CA ARG A 232 2.11 -19.15 -4.15
C ARG A 232 0.71 -18.57 -4.07
N ALA A 233 -0.08 -18.78 -5.11
CA ALA A 233 -1.49 -18.40 -5.12
C ALA A 233 -2.30 -19.13 -4.04
N THR A 234 -3.34 -18.47 -3.53
CA THR A 234 -4.23 -19.08 -2.54
C THR A 234 -5.15 -20.13 -3.18
N ARG A 235 -5.64 -21.08 -2.36
CA ARG A 235 -6.69 -22.04 -2.80
C ARG A 235 -7.93 -21.32 -3.35
N LYS A 236 -8.27 -20.14 -2.82
CA LYS A 236 -9.39 -19.32 -3.31
C LYS A 236 -9.14 -18.86 -4.76
N THR A 237 -7.94 -18.42 -5.08
CA THR A 237 -7.55 -18.05 -6.46
C THR A 237 -7.65 -19.25 -7.38
N MET A 238 -7.12 -20.41 -6.98
CA MET A 238 -7.20 -21.64 -7.79
C MET A 238 -8.64 -22.12 -8.04
N ARG A 239 -9.52 -21.98 -7.02
CA ARG A 239 -10.97 -22.28 -7.21
C ARG A 239 -11.62 -21.32 -8.22
N LYS A 240 -11.28 -20.03 -8.17
CA LYS A 240 -11.80 -19.05 -9.14
C LYS A 240 -11.35 -19.35 -10.58
N ILE A 241 -10.10 -19.81 -10.76
CA ILE A 241 -9.58 -20.22 -12.07
C ILE A 241 -10.41 -21.39 -12.63
N ARG A 242 -10.62 -22.44 -11.81
CA ARG A 242 -11.43 -23.59 -12.21
C ARG A 242 -12.88 -23.22 -12.52
N ALA A 243 -13.48 -22.32 -11.71
CA ALA A 243 -14.84 -21.84 -11.98
C ALA A 243 -14.94 -21.05 -13.29
N ALA A 244 -13.98 -20.17 -13.56
CA ALA A 244 -13.92 -19.41 -14.81
C ALA A 244 -13.72 -20.34 -16.03
N ASP A 245 -12.92 -21.38 -15.88
CA ASP A 245 -12.71 -22.42 -16.90
C ASP A 245 -14.01 -23.16 -17.21
N HIS A 246 -14.68 -23.67 -16.20
CA HIS A 246 -15.96 -24.37 -16.31
C HIS A 246 -17.07 -23.50 -16.94
N GLN A 247 -17.05 -22.18 -16.67
CA GLN A 247 -18.02 -21.24 -17.21
C GLN A 247 -17.66 -20.71 -18.62
N GLY A 248 -16.56 -21.18 -19.23
CA GLY A 248 -16.07 -20.67 -20.51
C GLY A 248 -15.62 -19.20 -20.48
N ASN A 249 -15.39 -18.62 -19.30
CA ASN A 249 -14.94 -17.24 -19.14
C ASN A 249 -13.42 -17.14 -19.31
N PHE A 250 -12.96 -17.23 -20.55
CA PHE A 250 -11.54 -17.28 -20.90
C PHE A 250 -10.79 -15.99 -20.50
N HIS A 251 -11.46 -14.83 -20.53
CA HIS A 251 -10.85 -13.56 -20.12
C HIS A 251 -10.51 -13.55 -18.63
N SER A 252 -11.47 -13.89 -17.78
CA SER A 252 -11.24 -14.02 -16.32
C SER A 252 -10.25 -15.13 -15.99
N LYS A 253 -10.29 -16.26 -16.69
CA LYS A 253 -9.33 -17.36 -16.54
C LYS A 253 -7.91 -16.88 -16.83
N GLY A 254 -7.68 -16.18 -17.94
CA GLY A 254 -6.37 -15.67 -18.34
C GLY A 254 -5.77 -14.74 -17.27
N GLY A 255 -6.53 -13.74 -16.82
CA GLY A 255 -6.08 -12.81 -15.78
C GLY A 255 -5.79 -13.48 -14.44
N LEU A 256 -6.66 -14.40 -13.98
CA LEU A 256 -6.46 -15.16 -12.74
C LEU A 256 -5.28 -16.13 -12.83
N THR A 257 -5.05 -16.74 -14.00
CA THR A 257 -3.90 -17.63 -14.23
C THR A 257 -2.60 -16.86 -14.15
N THR A 258 -2.51 -15.71 -14.83
CA THR A 258 -1.35 -14.81 -14.74
C THR A 258 -1.08 -14.40 -13.29
N TRP A 259 -2.11 -14.01 -12.55
CA TRP A 259 -2.03 -13.72 -11.13
C TRP A 259 -1.51 -14.92 -10.31
N SER A 260 -1.98 -16.15 -10.62
CA SER A 260 -1.60 -17.36 -9.86
C SER A 260 -0.14 -17.75 -10.01
N LEU A 261 0.51 -17.32 -11.09
CA LEU A 261 1.94 -17.56 -11.33
C LEU A 261 2.84 -16.72 -10.42
N CYS A 262 2.29 -15.77 -9.67
CA CYS A 262 3.04 -14.86 -8.80
C CYS A 262 4.26 -14.24 -9.51
N LYS A 263 4.10 -13.85 -10.78
CA LYS A 263 5.17 -13.21 -11.55
C LYS A 263 5.35 -11.75 -11.17
N PHE A 264 6.60 -11.28 -11.24
CA PHE A 264 6.89 -9.85 -11.11
C PHE A 264 6.25 -9.07 -12.27
N PRO A 265 5.85 -7.79 -12.05
CA PRO A 265 5.30 -6.98 -13.12
C PRO A 265 6.34 -6.78 -14.21
N THR A 266 5.92 -6.89 -15.48
CA THR A 266 6.71 -6.40 -16.61
C THR A 266 6.83 -4.88 -16.51
N LYS A 267 7.94 -4.31 -16.96
CA LYS A 267 8.16 -2.85 -16.91
C LYS A 267 6.96 -2.11 -17.53
N PHE A 268 6.31 -1.26 -16.73
CA PHE A 268 5.31 -0.33 -17.24
C PHE A 268 6.02 0.67 -18.18
N ARG A 269 5.58 0.75 -19.42
CA ARG A 269 5.87 1.91 -20.26
C ARG A 269 4.87 3.01 -19.86
N LEU A 270 5.36 4.03 -19.15
CA LEU A 270 4.62 5.27 -18.88
C LEU A 270 4.54 6.13 -20.14
#